data_d9d35217c35b2959acdae810980431d4
#
_entry.id   d9d35217c35b2959acdae810980431d4
#
_cell.length_a   1.000
_cell.length_b   1.000
_cell.length_c   1.000
_cell.angle_alpha   90.00
_cell.angle_beta   90.00
_cell.angle_gamma   90.00
#
_symmetry.space_group_name_H-M   'P 1'
#
loop_
_entity.id
_entity.type
_entity.pdbx_description
1 polymer ?
#
loop_
_entity_poly.entity_id
_entity_poly.type
_entity_poly.pdbx_seq_one_letter_code
_entity_poly.pdbx_strand_id
1 'polypeptide(L)'
;TFSSLDDIPILISISFALISISAIVSQYLFTDLIALNNYKLLICGSLLMAISYYAMSYADTIATYYLTLIFNGFGIGMMRPATASSLSLSQLSENQGSAAGYLGSVMPIGHMMVPLVAMPIYAIQPNFLYVFSAGLCILILFFIIVHPIFKENLID
;
A
#
# COMPACT_ATOMS: atom_id res chain seq x y z
N THR A 1 4.02 -20.63 21.01
CA THR A 1 4.86 -21.49 20.18
C THR A 1 4.02 -22.01 19.03
N PHE A 2 4.04 -21.31 17.89
CA PHE A 2 3.46 -21.83 16.65
C PHE A 2 4.48 -22.83 16.09
N SER A 3 4.26 -24.09 16.30
CA SER A 3 5.24 -25.16 15.99
C SER A 3 4.71 -26.20 15.00
N SER A 4 3.52 -26.00 14.44
CA SER A 4 2.96 -26.90 13.42
C SER A 4 2.79 -26.20 12.08
N LEU A 5 3.12 -26.87 10.99
CA LEU A 5 2.87 -26.42 9.63
C LEU A 5 1.37 -26.17 9.38
N ASP A 6 0.50 -26.77 10.20
CA ASP A 6 -0.95 -26.65 10.13
C ASP A 6 -1.45 -25.24 10.53
N ASP A 7 -0.67 -24.48 11.30
CA ASP A 7 -1.03 -23.14 11.74
C ASP A 7 -0.78 -22.04 10.66
N ILE A 8 0.08 -22.33 9.67
CA ILE A 8 0.49 -21.35 8.65
C ILE A 8 -0.70 -20.80 7.84
N PRO A 9 -1.64 -21.63 7.35
CA PRO A 9 -2.80 -21.10 6.59
C PRO A 9 -3.67 -20.18 7.42
N ILE A 10 -3.83 -20.46 8.71
CA ILE A 10 -4.62 -19.64 9.64
C ILE A 10 -3.93 -18.28 9.83
N LEU A 11 -2.62 -18.25 10.05
CA LEU A 11 -1.85 -17.01 10.22
C LEU A 11 -1.92 -16.14 8.96
N ILE A 12 -1.79 -16.73 7.79
CA ILE A 12 -1.93 -16.03 6.51
C ILE A 12 -3.34 -15.44 6.36
N SER A 13 -4.37 -16.25 6.67
CA SER A 13 -5.76 -15.79 6.58
C SER A 13 -6.06 -14.61 7.51
N ILE A 14 -5.56 -14.67 8.75
CA ILE A 14 -5.67 -13.56 9.71
C ILE A 14 -4.94 -12.32 9.18
N SER A 15 -3.75 -12.49 8.61
CA SER A 15 -2.98 -11.39 8.03
C SER A 15 -3.75 -10.66 6.93
N PHE A 16 -4.32 -11.41 5.98
CA PHE A 16 -5.15 -10.83 4.92
C PHE A 16 -6.42 -10.15 5.46
N ALA A 17 -7.07 -10.75 6.46
CA ALA A 17 -8.25 -10.16 7.09
C ALA A 17 -7.90 -8.83 7.77
N LEU A 18 -6.81 -8.77 8.54
CA LEU A 18 -6.35 -7.56 9.22
C LEU A 18 -6.05 -6.43 8.22
N ILE A 19 -5.30 -6.72 7.16
CA ILE A 19 -5.00 -5.73 6.12
C ILE A 19 -6.30 -5.23 5.47
N SER A 20 -7.21 -6.14 5.11
CA SER A 20 -8.43 -5.79 4.40
C SER A 20 -9.39 -4.96 5.26
N ILE A 21 -9.61 -5.36 6.51
CA ILE A 21 -10.46 -4.63 7.46
C ILE A 21 -9.86 -3.23 7.72
N SER A 22 -8.56 -3.16 7.98
CA SER A 22 -7.88 -1.89 8.21
C SER A 22 -7.95 -0.97 7.00
N ALA A 23 -7.83 -1.51 5.79
CA ALA A 23 -7.95 -0.73 4.56
C ALA A 23 -9.36 -0.17 4.38
N ILE A 24 -10.41 -0.96 4.64
CA ILE A 24 -11.80 -0.51 4.56
C ILE A 24 -12.06 0.59 5.61
N VAL A 25 -11.63 0.37 6.85
CA VAL A 25 -11.79 1.37 7.93
C VAL A 25 -11.06 2.66 7.58
N SER A 26 -9.83 2.57 7.09
CA SER A 26 -9.03 3.72 6.66
C SER A 26 -9.70 4.50 5.52
N GLN A 27 -10.19 3.79 4.51
CA GLN A 27 -10.88 4.41 3.40
C GLN A 27 -12.11 5.19 3.89
N TYR A 28 -12.96 4.56 4.68
CA TYR A 28 -14.14 5.23 5.24
C TYR A 28 -13.79 6.45 6.09
N LEU A 29 -12.81 6.33 6.98
CA LEU A 29 -12.41 7.42 7.87
C LEU A 29 -11.81 8.61 7.11
N PHE A 30 -10.86 8.37 6.23
CA PHE A 30 -10.06 9.44 5.64
C PHE A 30 -10.60 9.95 4.31
N THR A 31 -11.35 9.13 3.57
CA THR A 31 -11.95 9.54 2.30
C THR A 31 -13.34 10.10 2.50
N ASP A 32 -14.19 9.42 3.30
CA ASP A 32 -15.59 9.81 3.42
C ASP A 32 -15.84 10.75 4.60
N LEU A 33 -15.30 10.42 5.80
CA LEU A 33 -15.59 11.17 7.03
C LEU A 33 -14.74 12.44 7.15
N ILE A 34 -13.41 12.33 6.96
CA ILE A 34 -12.49 13.48 7.08
C ILE A 34 -12.37 14.22 5.75
N ALA A 35 -12.72 13.57 4.64
CA ALA A 35 -12.70 14.12 3.29
C ALA A 35 -11.34 14.77 2.93
N LEU A 36 -10.25 14.05 3.20
CA LEU A 36 -8.90 14.50 2.82
C LEU A 36 -8.78 14.55 1.29
N ASN A 37 -8.13 15.57 0.79
CA ASN A 37 -7.84 15.64 -0.64
C ASN A 37 -6.86 14.55 -1.09
N ASN A 38 -6.90 14.18 -2.37
CA ASN A 38 -6.11 13.10 -2.94
C ASN A 38 -4.60 13.23 -2.66
N TYR A 39 -4.07 14.47 -2.71
CA TYR A 39 -2.65 14.72 -2.43
C TYR A 39 -2.25 14.34 -1.00
N LYS A 40 -3.05 14.74 -0.02
CA LYS A 40 -2.81 14.38 1.39
C LYS A 40 -2.94 12.87 1.63
N LEU A 41 -3.94 12.24 0.99
CA LEU A 41 -4.13 10.79 1.07
C LEU A 41 -2.93 10.02 0.50
N LEU A 42 -2.38 10.48 -0.64
CA LEU A 42 -1.20 9.86 -1.24
C LEU A 42 0.04 10.02 -0.36
N ILE A 43 0.27 11.21 0.22
CA ILE A 43 1.42 11.44 1.11
C ILE A 43 1.28 10.63 2.40
N CYS A 44 0.14 10.75 3.10
CA CYS A 44 -0.06 10.04 4.36
C CYS A 44 -0.05 8.53 4.18
N GLY A 45 -0.69 8.03 3.10
CA GLY A 45 -0.73 6.62 2.79
C GLY A 45 0.65 6.03 2.48
N SER A 46 1.44 6.70 1.62
CA SER A 46 2.79 6.25 1.27
C SER A 46 3.75 6.30 2.47
N LEU A 47 3.65 7.36 3.29
CA LEU A 47 4.43 7.47 4.52
C LEU A 47 4.08 6.36 5.51
N LEU A 48 2.80 6.11 5.72
CA LEU A 48 2.33 5.07 6.63
C LEU A 48 2.75 3.67 6.17
N MET A 49 2.70 3.38 4.86
CA MET A 49 3.20 2.14 4.30
C MET A 49 4.71 2.00 4.48
N ALA A 50 5.49 3.07 4.26
CA ALA A 50 6.94 3.05 4.47
C ALA A 50 7.30 2.73 5.93
N ILE A 51 6.65 3.40 6.88
CA ILE A 51 6.84 3.15 8.33
C ILE A 51 6.44 1.72 8.67
N SER A 52 5.31 1.24 8.15
CA SER A 52 4.81 -0.10 8.40
C SER A 52 5.79 -1.17 7.89
N TYR A 53 6.26 -1.08 6.66
CA TYR A 53 7.25 -2.02 6.13
C TYR A 53 8.57 -1.97 6.88
N TYR A 54 9.04 -0.77 7.25
CA TYR A 54 10.23 -0.65 8.06
C TYR A 54 10.06 -1.30 9.44
N ALA A 55 8.93 -1.08 10.09
CA ALA A 55 8.61 -1.71 11.38
C ALA A 55 8.48 -3.24 11.28
N MET A 56 7.98 -3.78 10.15
CA MET A 56 7.94 -5.23 9.90
C MET A 56 9.32 -5.87 9.95
N SER A 57 10.38 -5.18 9.53
CA SER A 57 11.74 -5.72 9.57
C SER A 57 12.27 -5.97 10.98
N TYR A 58 11.62 -5.39 12.00
CA TYR A 58 11.95 -5.54 13.43
C TYR A 58 10.88 -6.30 14.22
N ALA A 59 9.90 -6.89 13.53
CA ALA A 59 8.80 -7.58 14.20
C ALA A 59 9.24 -8.97 14.69
N ASP A 60 9.62 -9.08 15.95
CA ASP A 60 10.08 -10.33 16.57
C ASP A 60 8.92 -11.19 17.08
N THR A 61 7.71 -10.67 17.20
CA THR A 61 6.53 -11.39 17.67
C THR A 61 5.38 -11.30 16.67
N ILE A 62 4.49 -12.29 16.71
CA ILE A 62 3.29 -12.30 15.85
C ILE A 62 2.40 -11.08 16.15
N ALA A 63 2.31 -10.67 17.41
CA ALA A 63 1.52 -9.51 17.80
C ALA A 63 2.08 -8.22 17.20
N THR A 64 3.39 -8.00 17.25
CA THR A 64 4.04 -6.84 16.62
C THR A 64 3.89 -6.88 15.11
N TYR A 65 4.03 -8.06 14.50
CA TYR A 65 3.81 -8.24 13.07
C TYR A 65 2.37 -7.89 12.67
N TYR A 66 1.35 -8.38 13.39
CA TYR A 66 -0.05 -8.04 13.11
C TYR A 66 -0.35 -6.54 13.29
N LEU A 67 0.28 -5.91 14.27
CA LEU A 67 0.15 -4.47 14.45
C LEU A 67 0.68 -3.71 13.22
N THR A 68 1.83 -4.10 12.69
CA THR A 68 2.37 -3.47 11.46
C THR A 68 1.48 -3.71 10.25
N LEU A 69 0.83 -4.88 10.13
CA LEU A 69 -0.13 -5.15 9.06
C LEU A 69 -1.36 -4.24 9.12
N ILE A 70 -1.83 -3.89 10.32
CA ILE A 70 -2.92 -2.94 10.49
C ILE A 70 -2.52 -1.57 9.93
N PHE A 71 -1.34 -1.05 10.29
CA PHE A 71 -0.84 0.21 9.73
C PHE A 71 -0.62 0.14 8.22
N ASN A 72 -0.16 -1.00 7.70
CA ASN A 72 -0.03 -1.22 6.27
C ASN A 72 -1.38 -1.15 5.57
N GLY A 73 -2.42 -1.80 6.14
CA GLY A 73 -3.78 -1.72 5.65
C GLY A 73 -4.32 -0.29 5.62
N PHE A 74 -4.05 0.51 6.66
CA PHE A 74 -4.42 1.93 6.67
C PHE A 74 -3.77 2.68 5.50
N GLY A 75 -2.49 2.46 5.24
CA GLY A 75 -1.79 3.07 4.10
C GLY A 75 -2.41 2.69 2.76
N ILE A 76 -2.71 1.40 2.56
CA ILE A 76 -3.37 0.88 1.35
C ILE A 76 -4.76 1.52 1.17
N GLY A 77 -5.54 1.63 2.25
CA GLY A 77 -6.88 2.20 2.23
C GLY A 77 -6.91 3.68 1.84
N MET A 78 -5.84 4.44 2.15
CA MET A 78 -5.68 5.81 1.69
C MET A 78 -5.20 5.89 0.24
N MET A 79 -4.19 5.10 -0.13
CA MET A 79 -3.54 5.22 -1.44
C MET A 79 -4.41 4.76 -2.60
N ARG A 80 -5.16 3.67 -2.45
CA ARG A 80 -5.96 3.09 -3.55
C ARG A 80 -7.01 4.06 -4.10
N PRO A 81 -7.92 4.62 -3.28
CA PRO A 81 -8.93 5.55 -3.79
C PRO A 81 -8.30 6.84 -4.30
N ALA A 82 -7.27 7.37 -3.62
CA ALA A 82 -6.58 8.57 -4.04
C ALA A 82 -5.90 8.41 -5.41
N THR A 83 -5.25 7.27 -5.66
CA THR A 83 -4.64 6.99 -6.97
C THR A 83 -5.70 6.87 -8.07
N ALA A 84 -6.79 6.15 -7.80
CA ALA A 84 -7.86 5.98 -8.77
C ALA A 84 -8.55 7.30 -9.11
N SER A 85 -8.86 8.12 -8.10
CA SER A 85 -9.46 9.43 -8.25
C SER A 85 -8.52 10.40 -9.00
N SER A 86 -7.25 10.46 -8.61
CA SER A 86 -6.26 11.32 -9.27
C SER A 86 -6.10 10.98 -10.74
N LEU A 87 -6.05 9.68 -11.09
CA LEU A 87 -5.96 9.27 -12.48
C LEU A 87 -7.22 9.61 -13.25
N SER A 88 -8.40 9.41 -12.67
CA SER A 88 -9.68 9.76 -13.31
C SER A 88 -9.78 11.26 -13.57
N LEU A 89 -9.41 12.11 -12.61
CA LEU A 89 -9.47 13.57 -12.71
C LEU A 89 -8.44 14.13 -13.71
N SER A 90 -7.32 13.44 -13.91
CA SER A 90 -6.28 13.86 -14.86
C SER A 90 -6.62 13.58 -16.32
N GLN A 91 -7.71 12.86 -16.59
CA GLN A 91 -8.10 12.47 -17.95
C GLN A 91 -9.35 13.19 -18.40
N LEU A 92 -9.41 13.49 -19.71
CA LEU A 92 -10.65 13.93 -20.36
C LEU A 92 -11.71 12.82 -20.27
N SER A 93 -12.98 13.21 -20.21
CA SER A 93 -14.11 12.29 -20.08
C SER A 93 -14.09 11.13 -21.09
N GLU A 94 -13.62 11.39 -22.30
CA GLU A 94 -13.49 10.40 -23.37
C GLU A 94 -12.45 9.30 -23.08
N ASN A 95 -11.44 9.59 -22.25
CA ASN A 95 -10.31 8.70 -21.94
C ASN A 95 -10.41 8.01 -20.57
N GLN A 96 -11.45 8.27 -19.79
CA GLN A 96 -11.61 7.70 -18.46
C GLN A 96 -11.69 6.16 -18.47
N GLY A 97 -12.32 5.58 -19.49
CA GLY A 97 -12.36 4.13 -19.66
C GLY A 97 -10.99 3.51 -19.90
N SER A 98 -10.14 4.17 -20.69
CA SER A 98 -8.76 3.76 -20.92
C SER A 98 -7.91 3.87 -19.65
N ALA A 99 -8.07 4.94 -18.88
CA ALA A 99 -7.41 5.15 -17.61
C ALA A 99 -7.76 4.05 -16.59
N ALA A 100 -9.04 3.70 -16.49
CA ALA A 100 -9.49 2.58 -15.65
C ALA A 100 -8.88 1.24 -16.08
N GLY A 101 -8.77 1.00 -17.39
CA GLY A 101 -8.10 -0.18 -17.96
C GLY A 101 -6.62 -0.25 -17.58
N TYR A 102 -5.88 0.86 -17.67
CA TYR A 102 -4.49 0.93 -17.22
C TYR A 102 -4.36 0.63 -15.73
N LEU A 103 -5.18 1.24 -14.88
CA LEU A 103 -5.17 0.99 -13.44
C LEU A 103 -5.46 -0.49 -13.13
N GLY A 104 -6.42 -1.08 -13.83
CA GLY A 104 -6.77 -2.49 -13.69
C GLY A 104 -5.66 -3.45 -14.12
N SER A 105 -4.81 -3.06 -15.07
CA SER A 105 -3.69 -3.89 -15.55
C SER A 105 -2.43 -3.80 -14.69
N VAL A 106 -2.20 -2.67 -14.01
CA VAL A 106 -1.01 -2.48 -13.15
C VAL A 106 -0.98 -3.47 -11.98
N MET A 107 -2.13 -3.76 -11.37
CA MET A 107 -2.20 -4.72 -10.25
C MET A 107 -1.78 -6.14 -10.64
N PRO A 108 -2.33 -6.77 -11.68
CA PRO A 108 -1.86 -8.09 -12.14
C PRO A 108 -0.37 -8.11 -12.49
N ILE A 109 0.13 -7.07 -13.16
CA ILE A 109 1.57 -6.95 -13.47
C ILE A 109 2.39 -6.94 -12.18
N GLY A 110 1.98 -6.16 -11.19
CA GLY A 110 2.62 -6.15 -9.87
C GLY A 110 2.66 -7.53 -9.24
N HIS A 111 1.53 -8.26 -9.23
CA HIS A 111 1.47 -9.61 -8.69
C HIS A 111 2.38 -10.61 -9.44
N MET A 112 2.55 -10.47 -10.76
CA MET A 112 3.49 -11.28 -11.53
C MET A 112 4.95 -10.96 -11.18
N MET A 113 5.26 -9.71 -10.85
CA MET A 113 6.61 -9.29 -10.49
C MET A 113 7.03 -9.75 -9.09
N VAL A 114 6.06 -9.94 -8.15
CA VAL A 114 6.36 -10.35 -6.78
C VAL A 114 7.21 -11.63 -6.72
N PRO A 115 6.85 -12.78 -7.33
CA PRO A 115 7.68 -13.97 -7.26
C PRO A 115 9.04 -13.80 -7.93
N LEU A 116 9.15 -12.94 -8.94
CA LEU A 116 10.41 -12.70 -9.67
C LEU A 116 11.39 -11.81 -8.90
N VAL A 117 10.89 -10.85 -8.15
CA VAL A 117 11.70 -9.84 -7.45
C VAL A 117 11.74 -10.12 -5.95
N ALA A 118 10.59 -10.32 -5.31
CA ALA A 118 10.51 -10.46 -3.86
C ALA A 118 11.05 -11.80 -3.35
N MET A 119 10.82 -12.90 -4.07
CA MET A 119 11.29 -14.21 -3.62
C MET A 119 12.82 -14.34 -3.60
N PRO A 120 13.58 -13.89 -4.63
CA PRO A 120 15.04 -13.86 -4.54
C PRO A 120 15.57 -13.00 -3.40
N ILE A 121 14.96 -11.83 -3.17
CA ILE A 121 15.35 -10.94 -2.07
C ILE A 121 15.08 -11.60 -0.71
N TYR A 122 13.91 -12.21 -0.56
CA TYR A 122 13.53 -12.93 0.65
C TYR A 122 14.44 -14.13 0.94
N ALA A 123 14.88 -14.84 -0.10
CA ALA A 123 15.78 -15.99 0.02
C ALA A 123 17.18 -15.59 0.52
N ILE A 124 17.64 -14.36 0.21
CA ILE A 124 18.92 -13.85 0.72
C ILE A 124 18.77 -13.50 2.20
N GLN A 125 17.80 -12.68 2.54
CA GLN A 125 17.50 -12.26 3.91
C GLN A 125 16.05 -11.74 4.00
N PRO A 126 15.18 -12.39 4.80
CA PRO A 126 13.78 -11.99 4.90
C PRO A 126 13.57 -10.52 5.28
N ASN A 127 14.34 -10.01 6.24
CA ASN A 127 14.22 -8.63 6.70
C ASN A 127 14.59 -7.61 5.62
N PHE A 128 15.47 -7.97 4.70
CA PHE A 128 15.87 -7.10 3.60
C PHE A 128 14.72 -6.80 2.64
N LEU A 129 13.81 -7.73 2.44
CA LEU A 129 12.61 -7.51 1.63
C LEU A 129 11.74 -6.38 2.20
N TYR A 130 11.54 -6.34 3.51
CA TYR A 130 10.75 -5.30 4.16
C TYR A 130 11.42 -3.93 4.06
N VAL A 131 12.74 -3.86 4.31
CA VAL A 131 13.52 -2.62 4.18
C VAL A 131 13.51 -2.12 2.72
N PHE A 132 13.65 -3.02 1.76
CA PHE A 132 13.56 -2.71 0.33
C PHE A 132 12.17 -2.14 -0.02
N SER A 133 11.10 -2.76 0.46
CA SER A 133 9.72 -2.28 0.25
C SER A 133 9.48 -0.91 0.89
N ALA A 134 10.02 -0.67 2.08
CA ALA A 134 9.98 0.65 2.72
C ALA A 134 10.70 1.71 1.88
N GLY A 135 11.87 1.37 1.33
CA GLY A 135 12.63 2.24 0.42
C GLY A 135 11.85 2.61 -0.84
N LEU A 136 11.14 1.64 -1.44
CA LEU A 136 10.26 1.92 -2.59
C LEU A 136 9.11 2.86 -2.22
N CYS A 137 8.49 2.69 -1.05
CA CYS A 137 7.44 3.60 -0.58
C CYS A 137 7.97 5.02 -0.36
N ILE A 138 9.18 5.17 0.17
CA ILE A 138 9.84 6.48 0.34
C ILE A 138 10.14 7.11 -1.03
N LEU A 139 10.57 6.32 -2.00
CA LEU A 139 10.82 6.80 -3.36
C LEU A 139 9.52 7.29 -4.02
N ILE A 140 8.43 6.57 -3.85
CA ILE A 140 7.10 7.00 -4.31
C ILE A 140 6.68 8.29 -3.60
N LEU A 141 6.86 8.38 -2.28
CA LEU A 141 6.56 9.58 -1.50
C LEU A 141 7.35 10.79 -2.01
N PHE A 142 8.65 10.60 -2.25
CA PHE A 142 9.50 11.65 -2.82
C PHE A 142 9.00 12.11 -4.19
N PHE A 143 8.64 11.16 -5.06
CA PHE A 143 8.08 11.46 -6.37
C PHE A 143 6.78 12.27 -6.28
N ILE A 144 5.85 11.90 -5.38
CA ILE A 144 4.60 12.63 -5.17
C ILE A 144 4.87 14.07 -4.72
N ILE A 145 5.85 14.29 -3.82
CA ILE A 145 6.17 15.63 -3.29
C ILE A 145 6.85 16.51 -4.34
N VAL A 146 7.73 15.95 -5.16
CA VAL A 146 8.55 16.72 -6.11
C VAL A 146 7.82 17.01 -7.40
N HIS A 147 6.97 16.09 -7.87
CA HIS A 147 6.37 16.19 -9.20
C HIS A 147 5.20 17.21 -9.23
N PRO A 148 5.24 18.23 -10.10
CA PRO A 148 4.28 19.34 -10.10
C PRO A 148 2.83 18.90 -10.41
N ILE A 149 2.64 17.84 -11.19
CA ILE A 149 1.30 17.31 -11.54
C ILE A 149 0.44 17.03 -10.31
N PHE A 150 1.05 16.54 -9.22
CA PHE A 150 0.32 16.25 -7.98
C PHE A 150 -0.05 17.50 -7.19
N LYS A 151 0.64 18.63 -7.43
CA LYS A 151 0.34 19.90 -6.74
C LYS A 151 -0.75 20.69 -7.42
N GLU A 152 -0.76 20.74 -8.74
CA GLU A 152 -1.70 21.58 -9.51
C GLU A 152 -3.10 20.94 -9.61
N ASN A 153 -3.20 19.63 -9.77
CA ASN A 153 -4.46 18.96 -10.06
C ASN A 153 -5.16 18.35 -8.83
N LEU A 154 -4.57 18.41 -7.63
CA LEU A 154 -5.08 17.69 -6.46
C LEU A 154 -5.24 18.57 -5.20
N ILE A 155 -5.00 19.87 -5.29
CA ILE A 155 -5.09 20.80 -4.15
C ILE A 155 -6.49 21.45 -4.07
N ASP A 156 -7.20 21.53 -5.18
CA ASP A 156 -8.59 21.99 -5.30
C ASP A 156 -9.56 20.82 -5.10
#